data_c1e3b25b136dcaa323f6407bee382a10
#
_entry.id   c1e3b25b136dcaa323f6407bee382a10
#
_cell.length_a   1.000
_cell.length_b   1.000
_cell.length_c   1.000
_cell.angle_alpha   90.00
_cell.angle_beta   90.00
_cell.angle_gamma   90.00
#
_symmetry.space_group_name_H-M   'P 1'
#
loop_
_entity.id
_entity.type
_entity.pdbx_description
1 polymer ?
#
loop_
_entity_poly.entity_id
_entity_poly.type
_entity_poly.pdbx_seq_one_letter_code
_entity_poly.pdbx_strand_id
1 'polypeptide(L)'
;MELVEDLLDKLIELKIGIVAHYYMDVELQGILFAVKKRQMELLVSAHADKIPKFPLVAIADSLKMGDDAVNMCSQSNVESIICLGVDFMSESVSAILGRNGFSHIPVYRATHKHIGCSLAESAEGLNYIAWLNKSASTKNKVLHVVYINTSLETKATSSSIIPTITCTSSNVLQTILQASAQMGPEELRICYGPDTYMGENLVSLLNAVLESNWSDERIKRDLHHAHDLASIRALRDNIDVYPYGNCVVHHMFGQSVVDTVVNDYSDAYVTAHLEVPGEMFRIALQKSLVDDGVVGSTSNILNFIERKVREAAESGEKKRLKFILGTEAGMVTSIVRSVQDILDLSSCKGIEAEIIFPVSSEAVMGVENDGSESSSSLEVVPGVAGGEGCSTAGGCATCPFMKMNDLDAVQDIVEMIGNKSSSVNDTFRLKLSKHLPPNRLQGKRINGRDALDLGTEPIVYMREFMKSKKLSEGLVERIEKMVL
;
A
#
# COMPACT_ATOMS: atom_id res chain seq x y z
N MET A 1 -15.71 22.88 -9.97
CA MET A 1 -15.43 23.94 -8.97
C MET A 1 -16.46 23.90 -7.87
N GLU A 2 -17.77 24.05 -8.17
CA GLU A 2 -18.85 24.04 -7.16
C GLU A 2 -18.81 22.83 -6.22
N LEU A 3 -18.67 21.61 -6.74
CA LEU A 3 -18.55 20.38 -5.96
C LEU A 3 -17.34 20.37 -5.00
N VAL A 4 -16.19 20.93 -5.45
CA VAL A 4 -14.96 20.97 -4.63
C VAL A 4 -15.13 21.96 -3.46
N GLU A 5 -15.77 23.11 -3.70
CA GLU A 5 -16.06 24.08 -2.64
C GLU A 5 -17.09 23.52 -1.65
N ASP A 6 -18.18 22.93 -2.13
CA ASP A 6 -19.22 22.34 -1.27
C ASP A 6 -18.65 21.23 -0.38
N LEU A 7 -17.83 20.34 -0.96
CA LEU A 7 -17.20 19.28 -0.18
C LEU A 7 -16.23 19.85 0.86
N LEU A 8 -15.39 20.81 0.49
CA LEU A 8 -14.45 21.44 1.43
C LEU A 8 -15.18 22.14 2.58
N ASP A 9 -16.23 22.89 2.28
CA ASP A 9 -17.02 23.61 3.27
C ASP A 9 -17.65 22.63 4.26
N LYS A 10 -18.25 21.53 3.77
CA LYS A 10 -18.79 20.45 4.62
C LYS A 10 -17.73 19.79 5.49
N LEU A 11 -16.54 19.50 4.94
CA LEU A 11 -15.43 18.91 5.72
C LEU A 11 -14.98 19.84 6.87
N ILE A 12 -14.92 21.16 6.61
CA ILE A 12 -14.56 22.15 7.64
C ILE A 12 -15.66 22.28 8.68
N GLU A 13 -16.92 22.46 8.26
CA GLU A 13 -18.06 22.66 9.15
C GLU A 13 -18.28 21.45 10.07
N LEU A 14 -18.26 20.25 9.51
CA LEU A 14 -18.50 18.99 10.21
C LEU A 14 -17.24 18.40 10.86
N LYS A 15 -16.09 19.04 10.69
CA LYS A 15 -14.78 18.59 11.22
C LYS A 15 -14.44 17.16 10.79
N ILE A 16 -14.57 16.90 9.50
CA ILE A 16 -14.31 15.59 8.90
C ILE A 16 -12.93 15.58 8.26
N GLY A 17 -12.14 14.53 8.53
CA GLY A 17 -10.94 14.22 7.77
C GLY A 17 -11.18 13.05 6.82
N ILE A 18 -10.55 13.08 5.63
CA ILE A 18 -10.58 11.98 4.66
C ILE A 18 -9.17 11.46 4.48
N VAL A 19 -8.96 10.17 4.74
CA VAL A 19 -7.75 9.44 4.37
C VAL A 19 -8.10 8.42 3.29
N ALA A 20 -7.42 8.51 2.14
CA ALA A 20 -7.70 7.71 0.95
C ALA A 20 -6.44 6.99 0.48
N HIS A 21 -6.59 5.76 0.03
CA HIS A 21 -5.50 5.02 -0.60
C HIS A 21 -5.30 5.45 -2.05
N TYR A 22 -4.07 5.32 -2.58
CA TYR A 22 -3.75 5.64 -3.99
C TYR A 22 -4.57 4.87 -5.03
N TYR A 23 -5.14 3.70 -4.65
CA TYR A 23 -5.87 2.81 -5.57
C TYR A 23 -7.37 3.15 -5.69
N MET A 24 -7.76 4.37 -5.31
CA MET A 24 -9.10 4.88 -5.50
C MET A 24 -9.44 5.07 -6.97
N ASP A 25 -10.74 5.19 -7.23
CA ASP A 25 -11.27 5.67 -8.51
C ASP A 25 -10.62 6.99 -8.94
N VAL A 26 -10.36 7.14 -10.23
CA VAL A 26 -9.60 8.28 -10.79
C VAL A 26 -10.37 9.61 -10.63
N GLU A 27 -11.69 9.58 -10.79
CA GLU A 27 -12.53 10.77 -10.62
C GLU A 27 -12.53 11.21 -9.16
N LEU A 28 -12.74 10.30 -8.23
CA LEU A 28 -12.68 10.57 -6.81
C LEU A 28 -11.31 11.10 -6.40
N GLN A 29 -10.22 10.48 -6.86
CA GLN A 29 -8.87 11.02 -6.62
C GLN A 29 -8.74 12.45 -7.13
N GLY A 30 -9.24 12.73 -8.34
CA GLY A 30 -9.23 14.05 -8.94
C GLY A 30 -9.88 15.11 -8.07
N ILE A 31 -11.06 14.80 -7.54
CA ILE A 31 -11.83 15.69 -6.66
C ILE A 31 -11.10 15.87 -5.31
N LEU A 32 -10.63 14.78 -4.69
CA LEU A 32 -9.92 14.85 -3.42
C LEU A 32 -8.62 15.66 -3.51
N PHE A 33 -7.86 15.54 -4.60
CA PHE A 33 -6.70 16.39 -4.85
C PHE A 33 -7.10 17.87 -5.02
N ALA A 34 -8.21 18.15 -5.72
CA ALA A 34 -8.70 19.51 -5.90
C ALA A 34 -9.15 20.14 -4.56
N VAL A 35 -9.84 19.38 -3.72
CA VAL A 35 -10.24 19.81 -2.36
C VAL A 35 -9.01 20.14 -1.51
N LYS A 36 -8.01 19.24 -1.50
CA LYS A 36 -6.76 19.49 -0.79
C LYS A 36 -6.05 20.74 -1.29
N LYS A 37 -5.90 20.89 -2.61
CA LYS A 37 -5.28 22.08 -3.22
C LYS A 37 -6.03 23.34 -2.83
N ARG A 38 -7.35 23.34 -2.90
CA ARG A 38 -8.21 24.45 -2.53
C ARG A 38 -8.05 24.85 -1.06
N GLN A 39 -8.00 23.91 -0.15
CA GLN A 39 -7.69 24.19 1.26
C GLN A 39 -6.35 24.88 1.42
N MET A 40 -5.31 24.39 0.72
CA MET A 40 -3.96 25.00 0.80
C MET A 40 -3.93 26.44 0.24
N GLU A 41 -4.68 26.73 -0.83
CA GLU A 41 -4.83 28.09 -1.37
C GLU A 41 -5.52 29.01 -0.36
N LEU A 42 -6.55 28.53 0.33
CA LEU A 42 -7.25 29.31 1.36
C LEU A 42 -6.38 29.62 2.58
N LEU A 43 -5.45 28.72 2.95
CA LEU A 43 -4.51 28.93 4.05
C LEU A 43 -3.53 30.09 3.82
N VAL A 44 -3.26 30.46 2.58
CA VAL A 44 -2.40 31.63 2.24
C VAL A 44 -3.22 32.89 1.96
N SER A 45 -4.55 32.82 2.09
CA SER A 45 -5.46 33.94 1.88
C SER A 45 -5.74 34.75 3.16
N ALA A 46 -6.49 35.83 3.02
CA ALA A 46 -6.92 36.69 4.14
C ALA A 46 -7.87 35.98 5.14
N HIS A 47 -8.34 34.77 4.83
CA HIS A 47 -9.26 34.00 5.65
C HIS A 47 -8.59 32.78 6.33
N ALA A 48 -7.25 32.75 6.37
CA ALA A 48 -6.45 31.65 6.89
C ALA A 48 -6.81 31.19 8.32
N ASP A 49 -7.25 32.09 9.18
CA ASP A 49 -7.57 31.80 10.60
C ASP A 49 -8.74 30.83 10.78
N LYS A 50 -9.61 30.69 9.78
CA LYS A 50 -10.77 29.80 9.82
C LYS A 50 -10.50 28.42 9.18
N ILE A 51 -9.38 28.28 8.49
CA ILE A 51 -9.06 27.09 7.75
C ILE A 51 -8.18 26.16 8.59
N PRO A 52 -8.50 24.87 8.71
CA PRO A 52 -7.65 23.90 9.40
C PRO A 52 -6.23 23.85 8.84
N LYS A 53 -5.22 23.90 9.71
CA LYS A 53 -3.80 24.03 9.30
C LYS A 53 -3.26 22.78 8.61
N PHE A 54 -3.64 21.60 9.10
CA PHE A 54 -3.29 20.35 8.44
C PHE A 54 -4.37 20.00 7.40
N PRO A 55 -4.00 19.47 6.22
CA PRO A 55 -4.98 19.10 5.20
C PRO A 55 -6.05 18.14 5.72
N LEU A 56 -7.31 18.42 5.42
CA LEU A 56 -8.44 17.54 5.75
C LEU A 56 -8.56 16.35 4.80
N VAL A 57 -7.81 16.37 3.70
CA VAL A 57 -7.75 15.27 2.73
C VAL A 57 -6.30 14.82 2.57
N ALA A 58 -6.06 13.52 2.75
CA ALA A 58 -4.77 12.87 2.47
C ALA A 58 -4.98 11.66 1.56
N ILE A 59 -4.18 11.58 0.49
CA ILE A 59 -4.10 10.42 -0.39
C ILE A 59 -2.72 9.82 -0.20
N ALA A 60 -2.65 8.57 0.24
CA ALA A 60 -1.41 7.97 0.73
C ALA A 60 -1.44 6.43 0.64
N ASP A 61 -0.32 5.78 0.98
CA ASP A 61 -0.29 4.36 1.27
C ASP A 61 -0.93 4.02 2.63
N SER A 62 -1.18 2.74 2.86
CA SER A 62 -1.89 2.26 4.06
C SER A 62 -1.20 2.65 5.38
N LEU A 63 0.12 2.78 5.42
CA LEU A 63 0.85 3.17 6.62
C LEU A 63 0.64 4.66 6.91
N LYS A 64 0.83 5.50 5.89
CA LYS A 64 0.73 6.94 6.00
C LYS A 64 -0.71 7.40 6.25
N MET A 65 -1.73 6.69 5.77
CA MET A 65 -3.13 6.98 6.08
C MET A 65 -3.38 7.07 7.60
N GLY A 66 -2.81 6.16 8.38
CA GLY A 66 -2.92 6.18 9.84
C GLY A 66 -2.21 7.39 10.47
N ASP A 67 -1.02 7.76 9.98
CA ASP A 67 -0.29 8.93 10.46
C ASP A 67 -1.01 10.24 10.12
N ASP A 68 -1.53 10.34 8.90
CA ASP A 68 -2.27 11.52 8.46
C ASP A 68 -3.59 11.67 9.25
N ALA A 69 -4.28 10.57 9.57
CA ALA A 69 -5.45 10.60 10.45
C ALA A 69 -5.11 11.16 11.86
N VAL A 70 -4.00 10.72 12.46
CA VAL A 70 -3.51 11.26 13.74
C VAL A 70 -3.18 12.75 13.63
N ASN A 71 -2.53 13.17 12.54
CA ASN A 71 -2.23 14.58 12.31
C ASN A 71 -3.49 15.43 12.12
N MET A 72 -4.48 14.94 11.39
CA MET A 72 -5.80 15.60 11.23
C MET A 72 -6.46 15.81 12.59
N CYS A 73 -6.49 14.79 13.45
CA CYS A 73 -7.07 14.90 14.79
C CYS A 73 -6.30 15.87 15.67
N SER A 74 -4.96 15.85 15.65
CA SER A 74 -4.12 16.64 16.54
C SER A 74 -3.94 18.10 16.11
N GLN A 75 -3.92 18.38 14.80
CA GLN A 75 -3.59 19.70 14.24
C GLN A 75 -4.77 20.45 13.66
N SER A 76 -5.85 19.74 13.30
CA SER A 76 -7.04 20.30 12.67
C SER A 76 -8.34 20.05 13.44
N ASN A 77 -8.23 19.48 14.65
CA ASN A 77 -9.36 19.19 15.53
C ASN A 77 -10.51 18.43 14.85
N VAL A 78 -10.16 17.46 14.02
CA VAL A 78 -11.11 16.61 13.32
C VAL A 78 -11.84 15.73 14.33
N GLU A 79 -13.16 15.62 14.18
CA GLU A 79 -14.05 14.85 15.07
C GLU A 79 -14.50 13.51 14.47
N SER A 80 -14.25 13.29 13.18
CA SER A 80 -14.47 12.01 12.51
C SER A 80 -13.55 11.84 11.31
N ILE A 81 -13.19 10.60 10.99
CA ILE A 81 -12.37 10.25 9.83
C ILE A 81 -13.21 9.40 8.87
N ILE A 82 -13.17 9.72 7.59
CA ILE A 82 -13.62 8.83 6.52
C ILE A 82 -12.38 8.14 5.95
N CYS A 83 -12.36 6.82 6.00
CA CYS A 83 -11.30 5.99 5.45
C CYS A 83 -11.75 5.38 4.13
N LEU A 84 -11.16 5.82 3.03
CA LEU A 84 -11.40 5.33 1.69
C LEU A 84 -10.36 4.26 1.34
N GLY A 85 -10.76 3.03 1.49
CA GLY A 85 -9.91 1.85 1.33
C GLY A 85 -10.68 0.56 1.60
N VAL A 86 -9.99 -0.53 1.70
CA VAL A 86 -10.53 -1.84 2.09
C VAL A 86 -10.62 -1.97 3.62
N ASP A 87 -11.38 -2.94 4.10
CA ASP A 87 -11.75 -3.06 5.52
C ASP A 87 -10.54 -3.07 6.47
N PHE A 88 -9.47 -3.81 6.15
CA PHE A 88 -8.27 -3.83 7.00
C PHE A 88 -7.58 -2.46 7.13
N MET A 89 -7.74 -1.56 6.16
CA MET A 89 -7.19 -0.20 6.24
C MET A 89 -7.96 0.63 7.27
N SER A 90 -9.28 0.58 7.24
CA SER A 90 -10.12 1.26 8.23
C SER A 90 -9.91 0.72 9.65
N GLU A 91 -9.74 -0.61 9.80
CA GLU A 91 -9.36 -1.23 11.07
C GLU A 91 -7.99 -0.71 11.57
N SER A 92 -6.99 -0.66 10.66
CA SER A 92 -5.64 -0.19 11.00
C SER A 92 -5.63 1.29 11.39
N VAL A 93 -6.35 2.15 10.66
CA VAL A 93 -6.49 3.59 11.00
C VAL A 93 -7.13 3.75 12.37
N SER A 94 -8.21 3.00 12.65
CA SER A 94 -8.89 3.03 13.94
C SER A 94 -7.96 2.58 15.09
N ALA A 95 -7.19 1.50 14.88
CA ALA A 95 -6.23 1.01 15.86
C ALA A 95 -5.11 2.01 16.14
N ILE A 96 -4.58 2.68 15.10
CA ILE A 96 -3.55 3.71 15.20
C ILE A 96 -4.09 4.93 15.97
N LEU A 97 -5.28 5.40 15.66
CA LEU A 97 -5.94 6.49 16.39
C LEU A 97 -6.09 6.13 17.87
N GLY A 98 -6.58 4.93 18.18
CA GLY A 98 -6.74 4.47 19.56
C GLY A 98 -5.43 4.50 20.34
N ARG A 99 -4.32 4.06 19.74
CA ARG A 99 -2.98 4.09 20.37
C ARG A 99 -2.38 5.48 20.54
N ASN A 100 -2.90 6.49 19.83
CA ASN A 100 -2.46 7.89 19.94
C ASN A 100 -3.43 8.76 20.79
N GLY A 101 -4.35 8.13 21.55
CA GLY A 101 -5.27 8.85 22.44
C GLY A 101 -6.56 9.34 21.77
N PHE A 102 -6.80 8.96 20.52
CA PHE A 102 -7.97 9.35 19.72
C PHE A 102 -9.01 8.23 19.56
N SER A 103 -9.13 7.32 20.55
CA SER A 103 -10.10 6.21 20.52
C SER A 103 -11.56 6.65 20.43
N HIS A 104 -11.85 7.91 20.79
CA HIS A 104 -13.19 8.52 20.71
C HIS A 104 -13.54 9.02 19.30
N ILE A 105 -12.56 9.12 18.38
CA ILE A 105 -12.78 9.56 17.01
C ILE A 105 -13.25 8.38 16.17
N PRO A 106 -14.49 8.40 15.63
CA PRO A 106 -14.97 7.33 14.76
C PRO A 106 -14.25 7.36 13.40
N VAL A 107 -13.93 6.17 12.90
CA VAL A 107 -13.46 5.97 11.54
C VAL A 107 -14.60 5.36 10.74
N TYR A 108 -15.07 6.02 9.68
CA TYR A 108 -16.15 5.55 8.84
C TYR A 108 -15.63 5.06 7.50
N ARG A 109 -16.21 3.99 6.99
CA ARG A 109 -16.02 3.49 5.62
C ARG A 109 -17.02 4.15 4.68
N ALA A 110 -16.69 4.32 3.42
CA ALA A 110 -17.61 4.88 2.43
C ALA A 110 -18.89 4.06 2.29
N THR A 111 -18.79 2.73 2.34
CA THR A 111 -19.96 1.85 2.28
C THR A 111 -20.07 0.96 3.53
N HIS A 112 -21.32 0.56 3.86
CA HIS A 112 -21.58 -0.40 4.93
C HIS A 112 -21.36 -1.87 4.51
N LYS A 113 -21.18 -2.13 3.21
CA LYS A 113 -20.88 -3.47 2.68
C LYS A 113 -19.44 -3.85 3.05
N HIS A 114 -19.16 -5.14 3.01
CA HIS A 114 -17.80 -5.66 3.16
C HIS A 114 -16.93 -5.19 1.99
N ILE A 115 -15.83 -4.50 2.29
CA ILE A 115 -14.83 -4.09 1.32
C ILE A 115 -13.63 -5.02 1.49
N GLY A 116 -13.65 -6.14 0.77
CA GLY A 116 -12.68 -7.23 0.92
C GLY A 116 -11.30 -6.93 0.35
N CYS A 117 -10.42 -7.91 0.54
CA CYS A 117 -9.10 -7.97 -0.08
C CYS A 117 -8.69 -9.44 -0.19
N SER A 118 -8.35 -9.91 -1.38
CA SER A 118 -7.98 -11.32 -1.60
C SER A 118 -6.79 -11.77 -0.74
N LEU A 119 -5.83 -10.90 -0.47
CA LEU A 119 -4.72 -11.17 0.44
C LEU A 119 -5.18 -11.31 1.88
N ALA A 120 -6.01 -10.38 2.37
CA ALA A 120 -6.54 -10.44 3.72
C ALA A 120 -7.36 -11.72 3.95
N GLU A 121 -8.23 -12.06 3.00
CA GLU A 121 -9.07 -13.26 3.05
C GLU A 121 -8.24 -14.56 3.00
N SER A 122 -7.16 -14.60 2.22
CA SER A 122 -6.26 -15.76 2.20
C SER A 122 -5.60 -16.04 3.54
N ALA A 123 -5.31 -14.99 4.30
CA ALA A 123 -4.70 -15.08 5.63
C ALA A 123 -5.72 -15.37 6.76
N GLU A 124 -7.01 -15.25 6.50
CA GLU A 124 -8.09 -15.65 7.43
C GLU A 124 -8.37 -17.17 7.37
N GLY A 125 -7.83 -17.86 6.37
CA GLY A 125 -8.04 -19.29 6.15
C GLY A 125 -7.30 -20.18 7.14
N LEU A 126 -7.85 -21.39 7.37
CA LEU A 126 -7.24 -22.42 8.24
C LEU A 126 -5.83 -22.83 7.77
N ASN A 127 -5.57 -22.77 6.47
CA ASN A 127 -4.25 -23.09 5.89
C ASN A 127 -3.17 -22.13 6.40
N TYR A 128 -3.49 -20.83 6.56
CA TYR A 128 -2.56 -19.84 7.10
C TYR A 128 -2.23 -20.13 8.57
N ILE A 129 -3.24 -20.44 9.36
CA ILE A 129 -3.09 -20.80 10.77
C ILE A 129 -2.27 -22.11 10.91
N ALA A 130 -2.54 -23.10 10.07
CA ALA A 130 -1.79 -24.37 10.06
C ALA A 130 -0.32 -24.15 9.69
N TRP A 131 -0.04 -23.30 8.71
CA TRP A 131 1.32 -22.92 8.32
C TRP A 131 2.08 -22.21 9.46
N LEU A 132 1.44 -21.26 10.16
CA LEU A 132 2.03 -20.60 11.33
C LEU A 132 2.31 -21.61 12.47
N ASN A 133 1.37 -22.51 12.79
CA ASN A 133 1.56 -23.51 13.83
C ASN A 133 2.71 -24.49 13.47
N LYS A 134 2.84 -24.89 12.21
CA LYS A 134 3.97 -25.70 11.74
C LYS A 134 5.29 -24.98 11.99
N SER A 135 5.37 -23.71 11.68
CA SER A 135 6.56 -22.88 11.90
C SER A 135 6.86 -22.67 13.38
N ALA A 136 5.84 -22.48 14.21
CA ALA A 136 5.98 -22.36 15.67
C ALA A 136 6.50 -23.66 16.34
N SER A 137 6.28 -24.81 15.72
CA SER A 137 6.73 -26.11 16.27
C SER A 137 8.22 -26.38 16.03
N THR A 138 8.94 -25.50 15.35
CA THR A 138 10.41 -25.63 15.15
C THR A 138 11.15 -25.22 16.43
N LYS A 139 12.38 -25.72 16.61
CA LYS A 139 13.23 -25.34 17.75
C LYS A 139 13.99 -24.03 17.53
N ASN A 140 13.73 -23.34 16.43
CA ASN A 140 14.40 -22.10 16.07
C ASN A 140 13.68 -20.88 16.66
N LYS A 141 14.38 -19.77 16.76
CA LYS A 141 13.72 -18.45 16.91
C LYS A 141 12.86 -18.21 15.67
N VAL A 142 11.63 -17.82 15.85
CA VAL A 142 10.70 -17.57 14.73
C VAL A 142 10.11 -16.17 14.85
N LEU A 143 10.08 -15.44 13.74
CA LEU A 143 9.39 -14.17 13.59
C LEU A 143 8.44 -14.25 12.41
N HIS A 144 7.20 -13.91 12.63
CA HIS A 144 6.23 -13.71 11.57
C HIS A 144 6.24 -12.25 11.11
N VAL A 145 6.60 -12.00 9.86
CA VAL A 145 6.53 -10.72 9.21
C VAL A 145 5.27 -10.70 8.36
N VAL A 146 4.21 -10.10 8.93
CA VAL A 146 2.89 -10.06 8.29
C VAL A 146 2.72 -8.80 7.46
N TYR A 147 2.34 -8.97 6.20
CA TYR A 147 2.02 -7.83 5.35
C TYR A 147 0.78 -7.10 5.87
N ILE A 148 0.77 -5.76 5.76
CA ILE A 148 -0.28 -4.90 6.31
C ILE A 148 -1.67 -5.24 5.76
N ASN A 149 -1.73 -5.84 4.56
CA ASN A 149 -2.96 -6.27 3.88
C ASN A 149 -3.57 -7.52 4.54
N THR A 150 -3.83 -7.43 5.82
CA THR A 150 -4.47 -8.44 6.68
C THR A 150 -5.35 -7.77 7.72
N SER A 151 -6.42 -8.44 8.15
CA SER A 151 -7.30 -7.95 9.22
C SER A 151 -6.59 -7.88 10.57
N LEU A 152 -7.14 -7.11 11.51
CA LEU A 152 -6.68 -7.14 12.90
C LEU A 152 -6.88 -8.52 13.54
N GLU A 153 -7.89 -9.29 13.09
CA GLU A 153 -8.14 -10.66 13.58
C GLU A 153 -7.00 -11.60 13.15
N THR A 154 -6.55 -11.52 11.90
CA THR A 154 -5.37 -12.26 11.43
C THR A 154 -4.13 -11.89 12.24
N LYS A 155 -3.88 -10.60 12.46
CA LYS A 155 -2.75 -10.12 13.25
C LYS A 155 -2.81 -10.62 14.70
N ALA A 156 -4.00 -10.60 15.33
CA ALA A 156 -4.22 -11.08 16.69
C ALA A 156 -3.95 -12.61 16.78
N THR A 157 -4.51 -13.37 15.86
CA THR A 157 -4.32 -14.83 15.80
C THR A 157 -2.84 -15.15 15.59
N SER A 158 -2.20 -14.52 14.62
CA SER A 158 -0.77 -14.69 14.34
C SER A 158 0.09 -14.39 15.56
N SER A 159 -0.14 -13.24 16.20
CA SER A 159 0.57 -12.82 17.42
C SER A 159 0.38 -13.77 18.59
N SER A 160 -0.72 -14.52 18.62
CA SER A 160 -0.96 -15.53 19.66
C SER A 160 -0.19 -16.82 19.44
N ILE A 161 0.26 -17.08 18.22
CA ILE A 161 0.99 -18.30 17.80
C ILE A 161 2.49 -18.03 17.73
N ILE A 162 2.89 -16.94 17.05
CA ILE A 162 4.29 -16.58 16.79
C ILE A 162 4.45 -15.08 17.07
N PRO A 163 5.61 -14.59 17.62
CA PRO A 163 5.94 -13.17 17.63
C PRO A 163 5.78 -12.56 16.23
N THR A 164 4.97 -11.52 16.12
CA THR A 164 4.54 -10.99 14.82
C THR A 164 4.83 -9.49 14.75
N ILE A 165 5.39 -9.06 13.63
CA ILE A 165 5.55 -7.65 13.24
C ILE A 165 4.86 -7.41 11.89
N THR A 166 4.18 -6.30 11.74
CA THR A 166 3.60 -5.91 10.43
C THR A 166 4.69 -5.29 9.54
N CYS A 167 4.53 -5.43 8.24
CA CYS A 167 5.33 -4.72 7.25
C CYS A 167 4.44 -4.11 6.15
N THR A 168 5.04 -3.21 5.37
CA THR A 168 4.51 -2.70 4.10
C THR A 168 5.53 -2.97 3.00
N SER A 169 5.16 -2.80 1.74
CA SER A 169 6.11 -2.91 0.63
C SER A 169 7.31 -1.95 0.76
N SER A 170 7.13 -0.84 1.46
CA SER A 170 8.20 0.16 1.65
C SER A 170 9.23 -0.20 2.73
N ASN A 171 8.92 -1.12 3.65
CA ASN A 171 9.80 -1.42 4.77
C ASN A 171 10.12 -2.91 4.96
N VAL A 172 9.48 -3.81 4.22
CA VAL A 172 9.62 -5.26 4.42
C VAL A 172 11.06 -5.74 4.34
N LEU A 173 11.82 -5.31 3.32
CA LEU A 173 13.21 -5.72 3.16
C LEU A 173 14.06 -5.28 4.35
N GLN A 174 13.93 -4.02 4.78
CA GLN A 174 14.67 -3.50 5.93
C GLN A 174 14.27 -4.19 7.23
N THR A 175 12.97 -4.51 7.39
CA THR A 175 12.47 -5.25 8.56
C THR A 175 13.11 -6.65 8.63
N ILE A 176 13.16 -7.37 7.52
CA ILE A 176 13.72 -8.72 7.45
C ILE A 176 15.23 -8.70 7.68
N LEU A 177 15.96 -7.78 7.03
CA LEU A 177 17.41 -7.64 7.20
C LEU A 177 17.76 -7.28 8.65
N GLN A 178 17.09 -6.30 9.23
CA GLN A 178 17.35 -5.90 10.61
C GLN A 178 16.99 -7.00 11.61
N ALA A 179 15.86 -7.68 11.42
CA ALA A 179 15.46 -8.79 12.28
C ALA A 179 16.51 -9.91 12.25
N SER A 180 16.98 -10.29 11.07
CA SER A 180 18.05 -11.29 10.88
C SER A 180 19.35 -10.86 11.55
N ALA A 181 19.78 -9.61 11.35
CA ALA A 181 20.99 -9.08 11.97
C ALA A 181 20.91 -9.04 13.50
N GLN A 182 19.73 -8.71 14.06
CA GLN A 182 19.55 -8.54 15.50
C GLN A 182 19.37 -9.86 16.24
N MET A 183 18.79 -10.88 15.60
CA MET A 183 18.45 -12.17 16.21
C MET A 183 19.39 -13.30 15.84
N GLY A 184 20.31 -13.08 14.89
CA GLY A 184 21.22 -14.07 14.31
C GLY A 184 20.66 -14.69 13.02
N PRO A 185 21.38 -14.52 11.89
CA PRO A 185 20.89 -14.95 10.57
C PRO A 185 20.72 -16.48 10.43
N GLU A 186 21.46 -17.26 11.19
CA GLU A 186 21.38 -18.71 11.21
C GLU A 186 20.33 -19.23 12.20
N GLU A 187 19.96 -18.42 13.20
CA GLU A 187 19.04 -18.82 14.27
C GLU A 187 17.60 -18.42 14.03
N LEU A 188 17.41 -17.29 13.34
CA LEU A 188 16.09 -16.72 13.10
C LEU A 188 15.46 -17.27 11.82
N ARG A 189 14.32 -17.93 11.96
CA ARG A 189 13.42 -18.25 10.86
C ARG A 189 12.40 -17.15 10.69
N ILE A 190 12.26 -16.63 9.49
CA ILE A 190 11.26 -15.61 9.13
C ILE A 190 10.13 -16.28 8.37
N CYS A 191 8.91 -16.17 8.89
CA CYS A 191 7.70 -16.55 8.19
C CYS A 191 7.10 -15.31 7.55
N TYR A 192 7.06 -15.24 6.22
CA TYR A 192 6.53 -14.11 5.48
C TYR A 192 5.18 -14.43 4.82
N GLY A 193 4.19 -13.59 4.99
CA GLY A 193 2.87 -13.74 4.38
C GLY A 193 1.96 -12.53 4.61
N PRO A 194 0.77 -12.51 3.96
CA PRO A 194 0.24 -13.55 3.09
C PRO A 194 0.67 -13.48 1.61
N ASP A 195 1.31 -12.39 1.13
CA ASP A 195 1.63 -12.19 -0.28
C ASP A 195 2.76 -13.12 -0.73
N THR A 196 2.41 -14.11 -1.56
CA THR A 196 3.36 -15.09 -2.11
C THR A 196 4.36 -14.43 -3.04
N TYR A 197 3.90 -13.58 -3.96
CA TYR A 197 4.81 -12.94 -4.94
C TYR A 197 5.81 -12.02 -4.26
N MET A 198 5.37 -11.19 -3.31
CA MET A 198 6.30 -10.34 -2.56
C MET A 198 7.32 -11.18 -1.81
N GLY A 199 6.92 -12.27 -1.17
CA GLY A 199 7.83 -13.17 -0.47
C GLY A 199 8.86 -13.81 -1.41
N GLU A 200 8.41 -14.35 -2.55
CA GLU A 200 9.29 -14.93 -3.57
C GLU A 200 10.22 -13.88 -4.20
N ASN A 201 9.74 -12.66 -4.42
CA ASN A 201 10.54 -11.56 -4.96
C ASN A 201 11.60 -11.08 -3.96
N LEU A 202 11.32 -11.09 -2.65
CA LEU A 202 12.33 -10.84 -1.62
C LEU A 202 13.43 -11.89 -1.64
N VAL A 203 13.08 -13.17 -1.77
CA VAL A 203 14.06 -14.26 -1.92
C VAL A 203 14.85 -14.09 -3.22
N SER A 204 14.19 -13.74 -4.32
CA SER A 204 14.84 -13.48 -5.62
C SER A 204 15.82 -12.30 -5.55
N LEU A 205 15.50 -11.26 -4.79
CA LEU A 205 16.40 -10.13 -4.56
C LEU A 205 17.65 -10.57 -3.80
N LEU A 206 17.50 -11.37 -2.73
CA LEU A 206 18.66 -11.91 -1.99
C LEU A 206 19.49 -12.84 -2.87
N ASN A 207 18.87 -13.66 -3.72
CA ASN A 207 19.60 -14.48 -4.70
C ASN A 207 20.40 -13.62 -5.68
N ALA A 208 19.82 -12.55 -6.21
CA ALA A 208 20.52 -11.63 -7.11
C ALA A 208 21.76 -11.00 -6.46
N VAL A 209 21.71 -10.66 -5.17
CA VAL A 209 22.88 -10.18 -4.41
C VAL A 209 23.96 -11.27 -4.34
N LEU A 210 23.57 -12.52 -4.02
CA LEU A 210 24.50 -13.65 -3.91
C LEU A 210 25.16 -14.03 -5.24
N GLU A 211 24.43 -13.92 -6.36
CA GLU A 211 24.88 -14.27 -7.71
C GLU A 211 25.70 -13.15 -8.38
N SER A 212 25.51 -11.90 -7.97
CA SER A 212 26.15 -10.71 -8.58
C SER A 212 27.56 -10.46 -8.10
N ASN A 213 28.18 -11.34 -7.33
CA ASN A 213 29.51 -11.20 -6.76
C ASN A 213 29.74 -9.87 -6.01
N TRP A 214 28.74 -9.40 -5.28
CA TRP A 214 28.90 -8.24 -4.41
C TRP A 214 29.94 -8.52 -3.33
N SER A 215 30.82 -7.56 -3.06
CA SER A 215 31.73 -7.67 -1.90
C SER A 215 30.94 -7.40 -0.60
N ASP A 216 31.50 -7.89 0.52
CA ASP A 216 30.90 -7.63 1.84
C ASP A 216 30.81 -6.13 2.15
N GLU A 217 31.76 -5.31 1.67
CA GLU A 217 31.74 -3.86 1.81
C GLU A 217 30.57 -3.26 1.03
N ARG A 218 30.28 -3.79 -0.16
CA ARG A 218 29.12 -3.33 -0.95
C ARG A 218 27.82 -3.70 -0.27
N ILE A 219 27.70 -4.92 0.26
CA ILE A 219 26.52 -5.35 1.01
C ILE A 219 26.29 -4.44 2.22
N LYS A 220 27.36 -4.15 2.98
CA LYS A 220 27.27 -3.28 4.16
C LYS A 220 26.89 -1.85 3.82
N ARG A 221 27.31 -1.33 2.69
CA ARG A 221 27.02 0.03 2.25
C ARG A 221 25.63 0.16 1.62
N ASP A 222 25.28 -0.77 0.71
CA ASP A 222 24.13 -0.59 -0.20
C ASP A 222 22.88 -1.38 0.25
N LEU A 223 23.03 -2.44 1.07
CA LEU A 223 21.95 -3.27 1.53
C LEU A 223 21.68 -3.11 3.03
N HIS A 224 22.65 -3.56 3.87
CA HIS A 224 22.53 -3.44 5.32
C HIS A 224 23.88 -3.58 6.02
N HIS A 225 24.23 -2.63 6.88
CA HIS A 225 25.54 -2.49 7.52
C HIS A 225 26.02 -3.70 8.34
N ALA A 226 25.10 -4.53 8.84
CA ALA A 226 25.42 -5.69 9.67
C ALA A 226 25.47 -7.02 8.89
N HIS A 227 25.25 -6.99 7.57
CA HIS A 227 25.28 -8.20 6.75
C HIS A 227 26.53 -8.32 5.88
N ASP A 228 26.86 -9.56 5.54
CA ASP A 228 27.86 -10.01 4.57
C ASP A 228 27.25 -11.12 3.70
N LEU A 229 28.01 -11.68 2.77
CA LEU A 229 27.53 -12.76 1.89
C LEU A 229 27.07 -13.99 2.66
N ALA A 230 27.74 -14.35 3.76
CA ALA A 230 27.39 -15.53 4.54
C ALA A 230 26.05 -15.33 5.25
N SER A 231 25.85 -14.18 5.89
CA SER A 231 24.60 -13.84 6.60
C SER A 231 23.43 -13.62 5.64
N ILE A 232 23.66 -13.09 4.43
CA ILE A 232 22.62 -12.99 3.40
C ILE A 232 22.19 -14.38 2.91
N ARG A 233 23.14 -15.31 2.75
CA ARG A 233 22.82 -16.70 2.40
C ARG A 233 21.99 -17.38 3.49
N ALA A 234 22.42 -17.27 4.75
CA ALA A 234 21.69 -17.81 5.88
C ALA A 234 20.28 -17.23 6.00
N LEU A 235 20.13 -15.90 5.84
CA LEU A 235 18.83 -15.25 5.82
C LEU A 235 17.95 -15.80 4.70
N ARG A 236 18.45 -15.87 3.46
CA ARG A 236 17.70 -16.40 2.31
C ARG A 236 17.17 -17.82 2.59
N ASP A 237 17.99 -18.69 3.19
CA ASP A 237 17.65 -20.09 3.49
C ASP A 237 16.65 -20.20 4.66
N ASN A 238 16.52 -19.17 5.47
CA ASN A 238 15.64 -19.10 6.63
C ASN A 238 14.35 -18.29 6.41
N ILE A 239 14.03 -17.87 5.18
CA ILE A 239 12.74 -17.26 4.83
C ILE A 239 11.78 -18.35 4.38
N ASP A 240 10.64 -18.45 5.07
CA ASP A 240 9.52 -19.33 4.75
C ASP A 240 8.36 -18.46 4.25
N VAL A 241 8.01 -18.59 2.98
CA VAL A 241 6.96 -17.79 2.33
C VAL A 241 5.65 -18.57 2.32
N TYR A 242 4.54 -17.92 2.69
CA TYR A 242 3.21 -18.51 2.56
C TYR A 242 2.84 -18.70 1.08
N PRO A 243 2.43 -19.92 0.65
CA PRO A 243 2.38 -20.24 -0.78
C PRO A 243 1.01 -20.01 -1.45
N TYR A 244 0.00 -19.44 -0.76
CA TYR A 244 -1.38 -19.40 -1.26
C TYR A 244 -2.02 -18.00 -1.22
N GLY A 245 -1.24 -16.92 -1.21
CA GLY A 245 -1.76 -15.57 -1.15
C GLY A 245 -1.29 -14.70 -2.31
N ASN A 246 -2.19 -14.33 -3.21
CA ASN A 246 -1.87 -13.46 -4.35
C ASN A 246 -2.85 -12.29 -4.45
N CYS A 247 -2.32 -11.13 -4.85
CA CYS A 247 -3.13 -9.99 -5.22
C CYS A 247 -3.73 -10.20 -6.61
N VAL A 248 -5.07 -10.08 -6.73
CA VAL A 248 -5.77 -10.26 -8.02
C VAL A 248 -5.35 -9.24 -9.08
N VAL A 249 -4.89 -8.06 -8.66
CA VAL A 249 -4.43 -7.01 -9.58
C VAL A 249 -3.02 -7.30 -10.07
N HIS A 250 -2.09 -7.51 -9.14
CA HIS A 250 -0.69 -7.71 -9.51
C HIS A 250 -0.45 -9.03 -10.26
N HIS A 251 -1.31 -10.02 -10.09
CA HIS A 251 -1.27 -11.28 -10.85
C HIS A 251 -1.31 -11.10 -12.38
N MET A 252 -1.81 -9.96 -12.86
CA MET A 252 -1.92 -9.67 -14.29
C MET A 252 -0.59 -9.42 -14.99
N PHE A 253 0.47 -9.11 -14.27
CA PHE A 253 1.80 -8.83 -14.81
C PHE A 253 2.61 -10.11 -15.09
N GLY A 254 1.96 -11.12 -15.70
CA GLY A 254 2.57 -12.41 -16.03
C GLY A 254 3.43 -12.38 -17.31
N GLN A 255 3.82 -13.57 -17.78
CA GLN A 255 4.80 -13.75 -18.86
C GLN A 255 4.41 -13.04 -20.18
N SER A 256 3.15 -13.05 -20.59
CA SER A 256 2.71 -12.39 -21.83
C SER A 256 2.95 -10.87 -21.81
N VAL A 257 2.74 -10.23 -20.67
CA VAL A 257 3.03 -8.81 -20.46
C VAL A 257 4.54 -8.57 -20.54
N VAL A 258 5.32 -9.43 -19.90
CA VAL A 258 6.79 -9.36 -19.93
C VAL A 258 7.32 -9.47 -21.37
N ASP A 259 6.83 -10.43 -22.13
CA ASP A 259 7.25 -10.63 -23.54
C ASP A 259 7.00 -9.35 -24.36
N THR A 260 5.86 -8.71 -24.17
CA THR A 260 5.54 -7.46 -24.86
C THR A 260 6.44 -6.31 -24.40
N VAL A 261 6.67 -6.17 -23.10
CA VAL A 261 7.59 -5.14 -22.55
C VAL A 261 8.99 -5.31 -23.13
N VAL A 262 9.51 -6.52 -23.19
CA VAL A 262 10.85 -6.79 -23.73
C VAL A 262 10.96 -6.55 -25.22
N ASN A 263 9.94 -6.94 -25.98
CA ASN A 263 9.97 -6.84 -27.45
C ASN A 263 9.68 -5.43 -27.96
N ASP A 264 8.69 -4.76 -27.37
CA ASP A 264 8.14 -3.51 -27.94
C ASP A 264 8.61 -2.26 -27.21
N TYR A 265 9.11 -2.39 -25.95
CA TYR A 265 9.48 -1.28 -25.09
C TYR A 265 10.89 -1.43 -24.49
N SER A 266 11.83 -1.94 -25.25
CA SER A 266 13.22 -2.16 -24.78
C SER A 266 13.93 -0.87 -24.32
N ASP A 267 13.51 0.29 -24.87
CA ASP A 267 14.01 1.64 -24.56
C ASP A 267 13.33 2.30 -23.35
N ALA A 268 12.34 1.64 -22.75
CA ALA A 268 11.61 2.18 -21.61
C ALA A 268 12.29 1.88 -20.28
N TYR A 269 12.09 2.78 -19.33
CA TYR A 269 12.33 2.52 -17.90
C TYR A 269 11.29 1.52 -17.40
N VAL A 270 11.71 0.52 -16.63
CA VAL A 270 10.79 -0.50 -16.12
C VAL A 270 10.65 -0.37 -14.61
N THR A 271 9.41 -0.17 -14.16
CA THR A 271 9.11 -0.12 -12.73
C THR A 271 8.27 -1.32 -12.33
N ALA A 272 8.50 -1.89 -11.15
CA ALA A 272 7.70 -2.99 -10.65
C ALA A 272 7.50 -2.93 -9.14
N HIS A 273 6.25 -3.13 -8.73
CA HIS A 273 5.92 -3.33 -7.34
C HIS A 273 6.42 -4.69 -6.85
N LEU A 274 6.68 -4.82 -5.55
CA LEU A 274 7.12 -6.09 -4.97
C LEU A 274 6.08 -7.22 -5.07
N GLU A 275 4.81 -6.89 -5.29
CA GLU A 275 3.68 -7.83 -5.38
C GLU A 275 3.45 -8.40 -6.78
N VAL A 276 4.24 -8.00 -7.81
CA VAL A 276 4.05 -8.53 -9.17
C VAL A 276 4.65 -9.93 -9.32
N PRO A 277 4.19 -10.73 -10.30
CA PRO A 277 4.81 -12.02 -10.63
C PRO A 277 6.32 -11.90 -10.88
N GLY A 278 7.05 -12.96 -10.56
CA GLY A 278 8.52 -13.00 -10.61
C GLY A 278 9.11 -12.64 -11.98
N GLU A 279 8.40 -12.89 -13.08
CA GLU A 279 8.82 -12.53 -14.43
C GLU A 279 8.98 -11.01 -14.57
N MET A 280 7.93 -10.27 -14.23
CA MET A 280 7.93 -8.80 -14.29
C MET A 280 8.93 -8.20 -13.28
N PHE A 281 9.01 -8.78 -12.09
CA PHE A 281 9.97 -8.36 -11.07
C PHE A 281 11.42 -8.50 -11.58
N ARG A 282 11.77 -9.63 -12.23
CA ARG A 282 13.14 -9.87 -12.72
C ARG A 282 13.59 -8.86 -13.75
N ILE A 283 12.75 -8.51 -14.74
CA ILE A 283 13.13 -7.49 -15.73
C ILE A 283 13.32 -6.12 -15.10
N ALA A 284 12.45 -5.71 -14.19
CA ALA A 284 12.59 -4.46 -13.47
C ALA A 284 13.85 -4.45 -12.58
N LEU A 285 14.14 -5.56 -11.91
CA LEU A 285 15.36 -5.73 -11.10
C LEU A 285 16.63 -5.62 -11.97
N GLN A 286 16.67 -6.27 -13.14
CA GLN A 286 17.80 -6.17 -14.05
C GLN A 286 18.01 -4.73 -14.55
N LYS A 287 16.94 -4.05 -14.94
CA LYS A 287 16.97 -2.64 -15.34
C LYS A 287 17.43 -1.73 -14.19
N SER A 288 17.07 -2.06 -12.94
CA SER A 288 17.48 -1.26 -11.77
C SER A 288 18.98 -1.29 -11.51
N LEU A 289 19.71 -2.33 -11.95
CA LEU A 289 21.17 -2.43 -11.80
C LEU A 289 21.92 -1.38 -12.63
N VAL A 290 21.31 -0.86 -13.69
CA VAL A 290 21.87 0.16 -14.59
C VAL A 290 21.10 1.49 -14.53
N ASP A 291 20.31 1.66 -13.48
CA ASP A 291 19.45 2.85 -13.24
C ASP A 291 18.37 3.11 -14.31
N ASP A 292 17.99 2.06 -15.08
CA ASP A 292 16.91 2.07 -16.06
C ASP A 292 15.60 1.47 -15.52
N GLY A 293 15.53 1.22 -14.23
CA GLY A 293 14.34 0.68 -13.60
C GLY A 293 14.35 0.79 -12.08
N VAL A 294 13.26 0.37 -11.47
CA VAL A 294 13.12 0.28 -10.01
C VAL A 294 12.19 -0.86 -9.63
N VAL A 295 12.55 -1.55 -8.56
CA VAL A 295 11.67 -2.48 -7.83
C VAL A 295 11.43 -1.95 -6.42
N GLY A 296 10.21 -2.05 -5.93
CA GLY A 296 9.91 -1.57 -4.59
C GLY A 296 8.44 -1.32 -4.33
N SER A 297 8.17 -0.35 -3.45
CA SER A 297 6.82 0.12 -3.13
C SER A 297 6.30 1.12 -4.16
N THR A 298 5.01 1.42 -4.07
CA THR A 298 4.38 2.52 -4.84
C THR A 298 5.14 3.84 -4.71
N SER A 299 5.62 4.17 -3.51
CA SER A 299 6.43 5.38 -3.27
C SER A 299 7.80 5.30 -3.96
N ASN A 300 8.44 4.13 -4.01
CA ASN A 300 9.71 3.96 -4.73
C ASN A 300 9.51 4.17 -6.25
N ILE A 301 8.42 3.66 -6.81
CA ILE A 301 8.07 3.84 -8.23
C ILE A 301 7.85 5.32 -8.53
N LEU A 302 7.03 6.00 -7.74
CA LEU A 302 6.75 7.44 -7.91
C LEU A 302 8.04 8.27 -7.84
N ASN A 303 8.85 8.08 -6.80
CA ASN A 303 10.10 8.81 -6.61
C ASN A 303 11.11 8.56 -7.75
N PHE A 304 11.16 7.33 -8.28
CA PHE A 304 12.02 7.02 -9.42
C PHE A 304 11.60 7.78 -10.67
N ILE A 305 10.30 7.76 -10.98
CA ILE A 305 9.74 8.47 -12.16
C ILE A 305 9.99 9.99 -12.01
N GLU A 306 9.66 10.57 -10.84
CA GLU A 306 9.94 11.99 -10.56
C GLU A 306 11.41 12.34 -10.73
N ARG A 307 12.31 11.53 -10.21
CA ARG A 307 13.75 11.75 -10.34
C ARG A 307 14.19 11.76 -11.79
N LYS A 308 13.78 10.78 -12.58
CA LYS A 308 14.13 10.70 -14.01
C LYS A 308 13.58 11.87 -14.82
N VAL A 309 12.37 12.33 -14.50
CA VAL A 309 11.78 13.52 -15.13
C VAL A 309 12.54 14.79 -14.74
N ARG A 310 12.93 14.96 -13.47
CA ARG A 310 13.76 16.08 -13.01
C ARG A 310 15.14 16.10 -13.67
N GLU A 311 15.84 14.96 -13.71
CA GLU A 311 17.12 14.80 -14.39
C GLU A 311 17.03 15.22 -15.87
N ALA A 312 15.97 14.81 -16.56
CA ALA A 312 15.74 15.22 -17.94
C ALA A 312 15.44 16.73 -18.07
N ALA A 313 14.64 17.27 -17.14
CA ALA A 313 14.31 18.70 -17.13
C ALA A 313 15.55 19.57 -16.88
N GLU A 314 16.46 19.14 -16.04
CA GLU A 314 17.72 19.82 -15.73
C GLU A 314 18.74 19.73 -16.88
N SER A 315 18.70 18.63 -17.68
CA SER A 315 19.60 18.49 -18.83
C SER A 315 19.39 19.52 -19.94
N GLY A 316 18.17 20.07 -20.01
CA GLY A 316 17.78 21.05 -21.04
C GLY A 316 17.60 20.46 -22.44
N GLU A 317 17.76 19.16 -22.60
CA GLU A 317 17.59 18.45 -23.88
C GLU A 317 16.14 18.03 -24.11
N LYS A 318 15.70 18.10 -25.36
CA LYS A 318 14.40 17.51 -25.75
C LYS A 318 14.47 16.00 -25.62
N LYS A 319 13.64 15.43 -24.77
CA LYS A 319 13.65 13.98 -24.51
C LYS A 319 12.24 13.44 -24.29
N ARG A 320 11.96 12.30 -24.90
CA ARG A 320 10.77 11.49 -24.59
C ARG A 320 11.18 10.38 -23.64
N LEU A 321 10.58 10.35 -22.47
CA LEU A 321 10.78 9.33 -21.44
C LEU A 321 9.60 8.37 -21.48
N LYS A 322 9.87 7.08 -21.48
CA LYS A 322 8.85 6.04 -21.42
C LYS A 322 9.01 5.26 -20.13
N PHE A 323 7.93 5.10 -19.38
CA PHE A 323 7.91 4.37 -18.10
C PHE A 323 6.89 3.25 -18.15
N ILE A 324 7.34 2.02 -18.04
CA ILE A 324 6.47 0.85 -17.85
C ILE A 324 6.05 0.82 -16.38
N LEU A 325 4.75 0.83 -16.13
CA LEU A 325 4.18 0.82 -14.78
C LEU A 325 3.76 -0.60 -14.38
N GLY A 326 4.59 -1.29 -13.61
CA GLY A 326 4.32 -2.60 -13.04
C GLY A 326 3.68 -2.51 -11.65
N THR A 327 2.53 -1.84 -11.55
CA THR A 327 1.72 -1.74 -10.34
C THR A 327 0.26 -1.43 -10.71
N GLU A 328 -0.60 -1.25 -9.76
CA GLU A 328 -2.03 -1.01 -9.94
C GLU A 328 -2.30 0.33 -10.64
N ALA A 329 -3.30 0.34 -11.53
CA ALA A 329 -3.61 1.48 -12.42
C ALA A 329 -3.99 2.77 -11.68
N GLY A 330 -4.52 2.69 -10.46
CA GLY A 330 -4.84 3.85 -9.63
C GLY A 330 -3.66 4.78 -9.36
N MET A 331 -2.42 4.25 -9.44
CA MET A 331 -1.19 5.04 -9.31
C MET A 331 -0.96 6.01 -10.48
N VAL A 332 -1.53 5.75 -11.66
CA VAL A 332 -1.33 6.58 -12.85
C VAL A 332 -1.71 8.03 -12.59
N THR A 333 -2.84 8.28 -11.90
CA THR A 333 -3.31 9.64 -11.59
C THR A 333 -2.29 10.41 -10.74
N SER A 334 -1.77 9.79 -9.70
CA SER A 334 -0.78 10.42 -8.82
C SER A 334 0.54 10.68 -9.56
N ILE A 335 0.99 9.74 -10.38
CA ILE A 335 2.21 9.85 -11.20
C ILE A 335 2.07 10.98 -12.23
N VAL A 336 0.98 10.98 -13.01
CA VAL A 336 0.75 12.01 -14.05
C VAL A 336 0.71 13.41 -13.43
N ARG A 337 0.01 13.60 -12.31
CA ARG A 337 -0.02 14.90 -11.61
C ARG A 337 1.36 15.34 -11.15
N SER A 338 2.10 14.45 -10.50
CA SER A 338 3.44 14.78 -10.03
C SER A 338 4.39 15.13 -11.18
N VAL A 339 4.32 14.38 -12.28
CA VAL A 339 5.10 14.66 -13.51
C VAL A 339 4.70 16.00 -14.11
N GLN A 340 3.39 16.31 -14.21
CA GLN A 340 2.90 17.60 -14.70
C GLN A 340 3.41 18.75 -13.84
N ASP A 341 3.32 18.65 -12.52
CA ASP A 341 3.81 19.68 -11.59
C ASP A 341 5.32 19.94 -11.80
N ILE A 342 6.12 18.89 -12.01
CA ILE A 342 7.55 19.03 -12.29
C ILE A 342 7.78 19.72 -13.64
N LEU A 343 7.06 19.34 -14.68
CA LEU A 343 7.22 19.89 -16.02
C LEU A 343 6.73 21.35 -16.10
N ASP A 344 5.66 21.71 -15.39
CA ASP A 344 5.12 23.07 -15.32
C ASP A 344 6.08 24.03 -14.62
N LEU A 345 6.79 23.55 -13.60
CA LEU A 345 7.80 24.32 -12.88
C LEU A 345 9.14 24.40 -13.65
N SER A 346 9.33 23.53 -14.65
CA SER A 346 10.55 23.48 -15.45
C SER A 346 10.60 24.58 -16.51
N SER A 347 11.79 25.15 -16.73
CA SER A 347 12.05 26.04 -17.87
C SER A 347 12.21 25.29 -19.21
N CYS A 348 12.42 23.99 -19.18
CA CYS A 348 12.60 23.14 -20.35
C CYS A 348 11.25 22.67 -20.91
N LYS A 349 10.86 23.15 -22.10
CA LYS A 349 9.60 22.81 -22.77
C LYS A 349 9.74 21.73 -23.88
N GLY A 350 10.64 20.81 -23.71
CA GLY A 350 10.87 19.77 -24.73
C GLY A 350 10.87 18.35 -24.18
N ILE A 351 10.34 18.16 -22.97
CA ILE A 351 10.29 16.85 -22.32
C ILE A 351 8.87 16.31 -22.41
N GLU A 352 8.76 15.09 -22.87
CA GLU A 352 7.55 14.29 -22.88
C GLU A 352 7.77 13.09 -21.96
N ALA A 353 6.83 12.82 -21.07
CA ALA A 353 6.79 11.61 -20.25
C ALA A 353 5.58 10.78 -20.60
N GLU A 354 5.81 9.54 -21.01
CA GLU A 354 4.80 8.57 -21.36
C GLU A 354 4.73 7.50 -20.27
N ILE A 355 3.57 7.35 -19.66
CA ILE A 355 3.30 6.31 -18.67
C ILE A 355 2.58 5.17 -19.38
N ILE A 356 3.25 4.02 -19.47
CA ILE A 356 2.75 2.84 -20.16
C ILE A 356 2.28 1.85 -19.11
N PHE A 357 0.99 1.56 -19.11
CA PHE A 357 0.40 0.54 -18.25
C PHE A 357 0.22 -0.74 -19.08
N PRO A 358 1.10 -1.76 -18.90
CA PRO A 358 1.14 -2.93 -19.75
C PRO A 358 0.09 -3.96 -19.33
N VAL A 359 -1.16 -3.76 -19.73
CA VAL A 359 -2.25 -4.73 -19.49
C VAL A 359 -2.51 -5.50 -20.77
N SER A 360 -2.85 -6.80 -20.65
CA SER A 360 -3.40 -7.53 -21.76
C SER A 360 -4.75 -6.91 -22.17
N SER A 361 -5.05 -6.90 -23.46
CA SER A 361 -6.33 -6.41 -23.99
C SER A 361 -7.54 -7.08 -23.31
N GLU A 362 -7.41 -8.34 -22.88
CA GLU A 362 -8.43 -9.10 -22.15
C GLU A 362 -8.77 -8.52 -20.78
N ALA A 363 -7.84 -7.80 -20.15
CA ALA A 363 -8.04 -7.20 -18.83
C ALA A 363 -8.70 -5.81 -18.89
N VAL A 364 -8.73 -5.19 -20.08
CA VAL A 364 -9.29 -3.85 -20.33
C VAL A 364 -10.70 -3.94 -20.92
N MET A 365 -11.02 -5.05 -21.55
CA MET A 365 -12.19 -5.17 -22.41
C MET A 365 -13.26 -6.08 -21.83
N GLY A 366 -14.34 -5.50 -21.32
CA GLY A 366 -15.66 -6.06 -21.50
C GLY A 366 -16.21 -5.74 -22.91
N VAL A 367 -15.41 -5.86 -23.97
CA VAL A 367 -15.86 -5.67 -25.36
C VAL A 367 -15.92 -7.01 -26.03
N GLU A 368 -17.12 -7.32 -26.55
CA GLU A 368 -17.37 -8.47 -27.41
C GLU A 368 -16.35 -8.49 -28.55
N ASN A 369 -15.59 -9.58 -28.66
CA ASN A 369 -14.71 -9.83 -29.78
C ASN A 369 -15.55 -9.98 -31.05
N ASP A 370 -15.61 -8.92 -31.80
CA ASP A 370 -15.92 -9.00 -33.22
C ASP A 370 -14.66 -9.53 -33.95
N GLY A 371 -14.74 -10.76 -34.40
CA GLY A 371 -13.62 -11.62 -34.83
C GLY A 371 -12.73 -11.08 -35.96
N SER A 372 -11.93 -10.07 -35.69
CA SER A 372 -10.83 -9.64 -36.53
C SER A 372 -9.50 -9.86 -35.82
N GLU A 373 -8.72 -10.82 -36.35
CA GLU A 373 -7.31 -10.97 -36.01
C GLU A 373 -6.56 -9.66 -36.29
N SER A 374 -6.24 -8.91 -35.25
CA SER A 374 -5.31 -7.81 -35.36
C SER A 374 -4.20 -7.95 -34.31
N SER A 375 -2.99 -7.90 -34.82
CA SER A 375 -1.70 -7.89 -34.18
C SER A 375 -1.70 -7.27 -32.76
N SER A 376 -1.10 -8.02 -31.83
CA SER A 376 -0.86 -7.65 -30.44
C SER A 376 -0.08 -6.33 -30.31
N SER A 377 -0.77 -5.21 -30.30
CA SER A 377 -0.23 -3.96 -29.76
C SER A 377 -0.78 -3.79 -28.36
N LEU A 378 0.10 -3.57 -27.38
CA LEU A 378 -0.31 -3.09 -26.05
C LEU A 378 -1.07 -1.78 -26.24
N GLU A 379 -2.34 -1.76 -25.90
CA GLU A 379 -3.05 -0.50 -25.79
C GLU A 379 -2.63 0.19 -24.47
N VAL A 380 -2.04 1.36 -24.64
CA VAL A 380 -1.84 2.29 -23.53
C VAL A 380 -3.21 2.84 -23.15
N VAL A 381 -3.72 2.47 -22.00
CA VAL A 381 -4.95 3.05 -21.47
C VAL A 381 -4.57 4.34 -20.73
N PRO A 382 -4.81 5.52 -21.32
CA PRO A 382 -4.63 6.79 -20.62
C PRO A 382 -5.71 6.88 -19.55
N GLY A 383 -5.34 6.87 -18.28
CA GLY A 383 -6.20 7.09 -17.14
C GLY A 383 -7.51 6.29 -17.21
N VAL A 384 -7.74 5.42 -16.30
CA VAL A 384 -8.92 4.55 -16.27
C VAL A 384 -10.18 5.37 -16.46
N ALA A 385 -10.67 5.42 -17.67
CA ALA A 385 -12.07 5.77 -17.88
C ALA A 385 -12.90 4.74 -17.10
N GLY A 386 -13.79 5.19 -16.22
CA GLY A 386 -14.63 4.35 -15.40
C GLY A 386 -15.40 3.35 -16.24
N GLY A 387 -14.87 2.17 -16.40
CA GLY A 387 -15.41 1.06 -17.13
C GLY A 387 -15.10 -0.21 -16.36
N GLU A 388 -15.99 -1.15 -16.40
CA GLU A 388 -15.91 -2.47 -15.76
C GLU A 388 -14.62 -3.20 -16.13
N GLY A 389 -13.49 -2.80 -15.56
CA GLY A 389 -12.15 -3.30 -15.86
C GLY A 389 -11.81 -4.62 -15.19
N CYS A 390 -12.76 -5.53 -15.06
CA CYS A 390 -12.52 -6.90 -14.61
C CYS A 390 -12.66 -7.85 -15.78
N SER A 391 -11.64 -8.67 -16.05
CA SER A 391 -11.77 -9.75 -17.01
C SER A 391 -12.56 -10.92 -16.42
N THR A 392 -13.31 -11.62 -17.26
CA THR A 392 -13.98 -12.88 -16.90
C THR A 392 -12.99 -13.99 -16.53
N ALA A 393 -11.69 -13.81 -16.84
CA ALA A 393 -10.59 -14.70 -16.48
C ALA A 393 -9.97 -14.41 -15.09
N GLY A 394 -10.54 -13.47 -14.30
CA GLY A 394 -10.16 -13.23 -12.91
C GLY A 394 -9.07 -12.17 -12.68
N GLY A 395 -8.67 -11.40 -13.69
CA GLY A 395 -7.73 -10.27 -13.54
C GLY A 395 -8.43 -8.91 -13.60
N CYS A 396 -7.94 -7.92 -12.89
CA CYS A 396 -8.49 -6.56 -12.89
C CYS A 396 -7.35 -5.54 -12.86
N ALA A 397 -7.36 -4.59 -13.80
CA ALA A 397 -6.37 -3.49 -13.86
C ALA A 397 -6.44 -2.56 -12.65
N THR A 398 -7.60 -2.52 -12.00
CA THR A 398 -7.87 -1.79 -10.78
C THR A 398 -8.51 -2.72 -9.76
N CYS A 399 -8.24 -2.49 -8.47
CA CYS A 399 -8.82 -3.29 -7.41
C CYS A 399 -10.37 -3.13 -7.38
N PRO A 400 -11.15 -4.21 -7.60
CA PRO A 400 -12.62 -4.12 -7.62
C PRO A 400 -13.19 -3.68 -6.28
N PHE A 401 -12.55 -4.03 -5.18
CA PHE A 401 -12.95 -3.60 -3.84
C PHE A 401 -12.70 -2.11 -3.62
N MET A 402 -11.59 -1.58 -4.14
CA MET A 402 -11.30 -0.14 -4.04
C MET A 402 -12.33 0.71 -4.79
N LYS A 403 -12.90 0.21 -5.90
CA LYS A 403 -13.98 0.89 -6.65
C LYS A 403 -15.28 1.04 -5.86
N MET A 404 -15.46 0.32 -4.75
CA MET A 404 -16.61 0.52 -3.85
C MET A 404 -16.53 1.83 -3.06
N ASN A 405 -15.40 2.54 -3.13
CA ASN A 405 -15.21 3.86 -2.57
C ASN A 405 -15.34 4.88 -3.71
N ASP A 406 -16.54 5.16 -4.13
CA ASP A 406 -16.88 6.13 -5.17
C ASP A 406 -17.29 7.50 -4.58
N LEU A 407 -17.48 8.47 -5.45
CA LEU A 407 -17.83 9.84 -5.05
C LEU A 407 -19.19 9.90 -4.36
N ASP A 408 -20.18 9.18 -4.87
CA ASP A 408 -21.54 9.19 -4.31
C ASP A 408 -21.51 8.62 -2.89
N ALA A 409 -20.76 7.55 -2.66
CA ALA A 409 -20.59 6.98 -1.32
C ALA A 409 -19.91 7.97 -0.35
N VAL A 410 -18.95 8.78 -0.82
CA VAL A 410 -18.35 9.84 0.00
C VAL A 410 -19.35 10.93 0.34
N GLN A 411 -20.16 11.37 -0.61
CA GLN A 411 -21.20 12.37 -0.37
C GLN A 411 -22.26 11.87 0.61
N ASP A 412 -22.74 10.63 0.43
CA ASP A 412 -23.71 9.99 1.32
C ASP A 412 -23.21 9.92 2.76
N ILE A 413 -21.95 9.53 2.98
CA ILE A 413 -21.39 9.44 4.34
C ILE A 413 -21.20 10.81 4.98
N VAL A 414 -20.78 11.83 4.21
CA VAL A 414 -20.67 13.21 4.69
C VAL A 414 -22.05 13.75 5.11
N GLU A 415 -23.09 13.50 4.32
CA GLU A 415 -24.47 13.89 4.66
C GLU A 415 -24.98 13.15 5.91
N MET A 416 -24.68 11.85 6.05
CA MET A 416 -25.05 11.09 7.24
C MET A 416 -24.37 11.65 8.50
N ILE A 417 -23.12 12.08 8.42
CA ILE A 417 -22.39 12.70 9.53
C ILE A 417 -23.03 14.06 9.87
N GLY A 418 -23.36 14.88 8.88
CA GLY A 418 -24.06 16.15 9.07
C GLY A 418 -25.43 16.00 9.75
N ASN A 419 -26.20 15.02 9.34
CA ASN A 419 -27.52 14.72 9.92
C ASN A 419 -27.46 14.15 11.35
N LYS A 420 -26.34 13.56 11.80
CA LYS A 420 -26.10 13.14 13.18
C LYS A 420 -26.19 14.31 14.17
N SER A 421 -25.82 15.51 13.73
CA SER A 421 -25.83 16.73 14.55
C SER A 421 -27.24 17.25 14.81
N SER A 422 -28.25 16.84 14.02
CA SER A 422 -29.66 17.20 14.26
C SER A 422 -30.29 16.26 15.28
N SER A 423 -30.89 16.81 16.32
CA SER A 423 -31.46 16.11 17.50
C SER A 423 -32.60 15.11 17.22
N VAL A 424 -32.89 14.79 15.98
CA VAL A 424 -34.16 14.14 15.54
C VAL A 424 -34.00 12.71 15.03
N ASN A 425 -32.79 12.14 14.84
CA ASN A 425 -32.75 10.90 14.04
C ASN A 425 -31.89 9.77 14.60
N ASP A 426 -32.41 8.92 15.47
CA ASP A 426 -31.87 7.59 15.81
C ASP A 426 -31.65 6.73 14.55
N THR A 427 -32.43 6.93 13.49
CA THR A 427 -32.30 6.21 12.20
C THR A 427 -30.98 6.52 11.51
N PHE A 428 -30.53 7.77 11.49
CA PHE A 428 -29.24 8.14 10.88
C PHE A 428 -28.06 7.64 11.72
N ARG A 429 -28.17 7.66 13.05
CA ARG A 429 -27.15 7.07 13.95
C ARG A 429 -26.98 5.57 13.71
N LEU A 430 -28.09 4.85 13.54
CA LEU A 430 -28.06 3.42 13.23
C LEU A 430 -27.49 3.14 11.83
N LYS A 431 -27.81 3.95 10.83
CA LYS A 431 -27.21 3.84 9.50
C LYS A 431 -25.70 4.11 9.57
N LEU A 432 -25.29 5.21 10.19
CA LEU A 432 -23.90 5.63 10.31
C LEU A 432 -23.07 4.59 11.09
N SER A 433 -23.61 3.94 12.13
CA SER A 433 -22.92 2.91 12.88
C SER A 433 -22.52 1.70 12.03
N LYS A 434 -23.23 1.41 10.95
CA LYS A 434 -22.91 0.33 10.01
C LYS A 434 -21.66 0.63 9.16
N HIS A 435 -21.26 1.89 9.06
CA HIS A 435 -20.08 2.32 8.35
C HIS A 435 -18.80 2.25 9.21
N LEU A 436 -18.89 1.91 10.48
CA LEU A 436 -17.71 1.66 11.30
C LEU A 436 -16.95 0.43 10.79
N PRO A 437 -15.62 0.35 11.01
CA PRO A 437 -14.85 -0.84 10.65
C PRO A 437 -15.42 -2.11 11.27
N PRO A 438 -15.21 -3.27 10.65
CA PRO A 438 -15.59 -4.53 11.26
C PRO A 438 -14.94 -4.68 12.64
N ASN A 439 -15.77 -4.80 13.67
CA ASN A 439 -15.27 -4.93 15.04
C ASN A 439 -15.35 -6.39 15.50
N ARG A 440 -14.60 -7.25 14.83
CA ARG A 440 -14.58 -8.70 15.08
C ARG A 440 -13.89 -9.10 16.38
N LEU A 441 -13.08 -8.20 16.96
CA LEU A 441 -12.24 -8.47 18.13
C LEU A 441 -12.79 -7.91 19.44
N GLN A 442 -13.83 -7.06 19.39
CA GLN A 442 -14.35 -6.39 20.58
C GLN A 442 -14.82 -7.39 21.65
N GLY A 443 -14.27 -7.26 22.85
CA GLY A 443 -14.61 -8.11 24.00
C GLY A 443 -14.08 -9.54 23.92
N LYS A 444 -13.36 -9.91 22.85
CA LYS A 444 -12.71 -11.24 22.73
C LYS A 444 -11.37 -11.26 23.47
N ARG A 445 -11.03 -12.43 24.00
CA ARG A 445 -9.70 -12.70 24.57
C ARG A 445 -9.08 -13.93 23.88
N ILE A 446 -7.79 -13.80 23.58
CA ILE A 446 -6.98 -14.90 23.01
C ILE A 446 -5.82 -15.16 24.00
N ASN A 447 -5.71 -16.37 24.50
CA ASN A 447 -4.70 -16.76 25.50
C ASN A 447 -4.68 -15.82 26.72
N GLY A 448 -5.86 -15.38 27.18
CA GLY A 448 -5.99 -14.49 28.33
C GLY A 448 -5.71 -13.01 28.08
N ARG A 449 -5.25 -12.62 26.89
CA ARG A 449 -4.98 -11.23 26.46
C ARG A 449 -6.17 -10.65 25.68
N ASP A 450 -6.34 -9.34 25.72
CA ASP A 450 -7.32 -8.67 24.87
C ASP A 450 -6.96 -8.87 23.39
N ALA A 451 -7.94 -9.26 22.58
CA ALA A 451 -7.69 -9.61 21.17
C ALA A 451 -7.42 -8.36 20.30
N LEU A 452 -8.01 -7.22 20.64
CA LEU A 452 -7.75 -5.97 19.92
C LEU A 452 -6.31 -5.48 20.18
N ASP A 453 -5.84 -5.59 21.42
CA ASP A 453 -4.46 -5.28 21.76
C ASP A 453 -3.49 -6.20 21.01
N LEU A 454 -3.76 -7.51 20.98
CA LEU A 454 -2.95 -8.47 20.23
C LEU A 454 -2.91 -8.18 18.73
N GLY A 455 -4.02 -7.77 18.13
CA GLY A 455 -4.09 -7.42 16.70
C GLY A 455 -3.41 -6.08 16.38
N THR A 456 -3.35 -5.18 17.35
CA THR A 456 -2.72 -3.86 17.18
C THR A 456 -1.21 -3.90 17.39
N GLU A 457 -0.70 -4.78 18.26
CA GLU A 457 0.74 -4.89 18.58
C GLU A 457 1.65 -5.00 17.34
N PRO A 458 1.37 -5.86 16.34
CA PRO A 458 2.24 -5.95 15.16
C PRO A 458 2.39 -4.64 14.39
N ILE A 459 1.34 -3.82 14.37
CA ILE A 459 1.36 -2.48 13.75
C ILE A 459 2.21 -1.53 14.58
N VAL A 460 2.10 -1.60 15.92
CA VAL A 460 2.91 -0.80 16.83
C VAL A 460 4.38 -1.14 16.66
N TYR A 461 4.75 -2.43 16.65
CA TYR A 461 6.14 -2.86 16.42
C TYR A 461 6.70 -2.35 15.10
N MET A 462 5.92 -2.39 14.03
CA MET A 462 6.33 -1.79 12.75
C MET A 462 6.60 -0.29 12.88
N ARG A 463 5.73 0.46 13.56
CA ARG A 463 5.90 1.91 13.73
C ARG A 463 7.10 2.27 14.61
N GLU A 464 7.36 1.49 15.65
CA GLU A 464 8.57 1.59 16.48
C GLU A 464 9.81 1.30 15.64
N PHE A 465 9.77 0.24 14.84
CA PHE A 465 10.84 -0.11 13.90
C PHE A 465 11.12 1.02 12.90
N MET A 466 10.08 1.64 12.33
CA MET A 466 10.27 2.74 11.38
C MET A 466 10.99 3.94 12.00
N LYS A 467 10.79 4.19 13.28
CA LYS A 467 11.44 5.28 14.04
C LYS A 467 12.85 4.93 14.48
N SER A 468 13.03 3.74 15.07
CA SER A 468 14.29 3.32 15.70
C SER A 468 15.24 2.58 14.78
N LYS A 469 14.73 2.02 13.68
CA LYS A 469 15.42 1.08 12.78
C LYS A 469 15.91 -0.18 13.48
N LYS A 470 15.27 -0.55 14.60
CA LYS A 470 15.56 -1.76 15.40
C LYS A 470 14.25 -2.42 15.81
N LEU A 471 14.25 -3.75 15.96
CA LEU A 471 13.16 -4.43 16.63
C LEU A 471 13.08 -3.94 18.08
N SER A 472 11.86 -3.71 18.56
CA SER A 472 11.66 -3.29 19.96
C SER A 472 12.04 -4.40 20.93
N GLU A 473 12.45 -4.02 22.14
CA GLU A 473 12.85 -4.96 23.20
C GLU A 473 11.73 -5.98 23.50
N GLY A 474 10.48 -5.52 23.54
CA GLY A 474 9.35 -6.40 23.80
C GLY A 474 9.14 -7.47 22.71
N LEU A 475 9.40 -7.15 21.44
CA LEU A 475 9.33 -8.13 20.34
C LEU A 475 10.51 -9.10 20.41
N VAL A 476 11.73 -8.61 20.65
CA VAL A 476 12.94 -9.43 20.83
C VAL A 476 12.75 -10.44 21.95
N GLU A 477 12.29 -10.00 23.11
CA GLU A 477 12.04 -10.88 24.26
C GLU A 477 11.01 -11.98 23.95
N ARG A 478 9.98 -11.66 23.16
CA ARG A 478 9.00 -12.67 22.71
C ARG A 478 9.60 -13.71 21.78
N ILE A 479 10.50 -13.29 20.88
CA ILE A 479 11.18 -14.22 19.94
C ILE A 479 12.10 -15.15 20.73
N GLU A 480 12.85 -14.63 21.70
CA GLU A 480 13.78 -15.43 22.53
C GLU A 480 13.06 -16.44 23.41
N LYS A 481 11.89 -16.09 23.95
CA LYS A 481 11.07 -16.98 24.77
C LYS A 481 10.47 -18.16 24.02
N MET A 482 10.45 -18.16 22.69
CA MET A 482 9.96 -19.31 21.91
C MET A 482 10.92 -20.50 21.96
N VAL A 483 12.18 -20.29 22.26
CA VAL A 483 13.24 -21.33 22.26
C VAL A 483 13.38 -22.00 23.64
N LEU A 484 12.80 -21.39 24.67
CA LEU A 484 12.79 -21.86 26.06
C LEU A 484 11.58 -22.75 26.35
#